data_d8884d2b93d986e1d1e70d0cd7879923
#
_entry.id   d8884d2b93d986e1d1e70d0cd7879923
#
_cell.length_a   1.000
_cell.length_b   1.000
_cell.length_c   1.000
_cell.angle_alpha   90.00
_cell.angle_beta   90.00
_cell.angle_gamma   90.00
#
_symmetry.space_group_name_H-M   'P 1'
#
loop_
_entity.id
_entity.type
_entity.pdbx_description
1 polymer ?
#
loop_
_entity_poly.entity_id
_entity_poly.type
_entity_poly.pdbx_seq_one_letter_code
_entity_poly.pdbx_strand_id
1 'polypeptide(L)'
;MFLSLLMEQLNNLFSPVTRDQRQNESVDKWMKFKGRASVVAATGTGKTYIAIKAIKRLRKRYPNLDVLVLVPTTALKTQWEDTLAENGITNNVSIQVMMGASQKKNTCELLIIDECHRISSNKLFNVFNNVKYKAILGLTATFERLDGRDQLLAKYAPVCDEIPIEVAMANGWVSQYKDYVVIIEVPDIQTYKEYNREFVEHFEFFGFSWPTVMNLVGKDGFKKRKEYTNQICKNPDEWKNVFKQVTYHSVG
;
A
#
# COMPACT_ATOMS: atom_id res chain seq x y z
N MET A 1 50.76 -3.56 -2.59
CA MET A 1 50.06 -2.78 -1.54
C MET A 1 49.10 -1.75 -2.14
N PHE A 2 49.53 -0.83 -3.02
CA PHE A 2 48.62 0.17 -3.63
C PHE A 2 47.52 -0.44 -4.52
N LEU A 3 47.87 -1.42 -5.37
CA LEU A 3 46.88 -2.12 -6.23
C LEU A 3 45.86 -2.93 -5.44
N SER A 4 46.27 -3.55 -4.33
CA SER A 4 45.34 -4.30 -3.45
C SER A 4 44.35 -3.38 -2.74
N LEU A 5 44.78 -2.21 -2.26
CA LEU A 5 43.91 -1.19 -1.71
C LEU A 5 42.93 -0.61 -2.74
N LEU A 6 43.42 -0.38 -3.98
CA LEU A 6 42.58 0.12 -5.06
C LEU A 6 41.49 -0.91 -5.48
N MET A 7 41.89 -2.20 -5.55
CA MET A 7 40.97 -3.29 -5.85
C MET A 7 39.94 -3.49 -4.71
N GLU A 8 40.37 -3.34 -3.46
CA GLU A 8 39.45 -3.38 -2.29
C GLU A 8 38.48 -2.20 -2.29
N GLN A 9 38.95 -0.99 -2.64
CA GLN A 9 38.08 0.17 -2.79
C GLN A 9 37.12 0.02 -3.95
N LEU A 10 37.54 -0.52 -5.09
CA LEU A 10 36.68 -0.82 -6.24
C LEU A 10 35.65 -1.91 -5.89
N ASN A 11 36.06 -2.99 -5.24
CA ASN A 11 35.14 -4.03 -4.79
C ASN A 11 34.12 -3.50 -3.79
N ASN A 12 34.51 -2.58 -2.90
CA ASN A 12 33.58 -1.94 -1.97
C ASN A 12 32.59 -0.98 -2.69
N LEU A 13 33.02 -0.33 -3.77
CA LEU A 13 32.16 0.52 -4.62
C LEU A 13 31.14 -0.29 -5.44
N PHE A 14 31.48 -1.53 -5.80
CA PHE A 14 30.63 -2.42 -6.59
C PHE A 14 30.00 -3.57 -5.77
N SER A 15 30.22 -3.60 -4.45
CA SER A 15 29.55 -4.57 -3.59
C SER A 15 28.05 -4.31 -3.60
N PRO A 16 27.22 -5.32 -3.87
CA PRO A 16 25.78 -5.13 -3.84
C PRO A 16 25.36 -4.66 -2.45
N VAL A 17 24.61 -3.57 -2.41
CA VAL A 17 24.06 -3.02 -1.16
C VAL A 17 23.15 -4.08 -0.53
N THR A 18 23.37 -4.43 0.72
CA THR A 18 22.48 -5.37 1.40
C THR A 18 21.13 -4.71 1.68
N ARG A 19 20.07 -5.52 1.74
CA ARG A 19 18.73 -5.04 2.13
C ARG A 19 18.78 -4.29 3.47
N ASP A 20 19.55 -4.80 4.43
CA ASP A 20 19.72 -4.20 5.75
C ASP A 20 20.36 -2.81 5.69
N GLN A 21 21.43 -2.66 4.93
CA GLN A 21 22.09 -1.37 4.69
C GLN A 21 21.11 -0.36 4.05
N ARG A 22 20.40 -0.78 3.00
CA ARG A 22 19.45 0.09 2.29
C ARG A 22 18.29 0.56 3.19
N GLN A 23 17.80 -0.32 4.06
CA GLN A 23 16.78 0.03 5.05
C GLN A 23 17.33 1.02 6.09
N ASN A 24 18.58 0.88 6.52
CA ASN A 24 19.24 1.84 7.42
C ASN A 24 19.38 3.22 6.76
N GLU A 25 19.76 3.27 5.47
CA GLU A 25 19.84 4.51 4.69
C GLU A 25 18.47 5.22 4.62
N SER A 26 17.38 4.46 4.44
CA SER A 26 16.02 5.03 4.46
C SER A 26 15.73 5.69 5.80
N VAL A 27 16.11 5.05 6.91
CA VAL A 27 15.95 5.64 8.26
C VAL A 27 16.83 6.87 8.42
N ASP A 28 18.06 6.88 7.89
CA ASP A 28 18.95 8.05 7.95
C ASP A 28 18.36 9.24 7.18
N LYS A 29 17.79 9.00 6.00
CA LYS A 29 17.09 10.03 5.23
C LYS A 29 15.88 10.54 5.98
N TRP A 30 15.05 9.64 6.53
CA TRP A 30 13.89 10.03 7.34
C TRP A 30 14.30 10.89 8.57
N MET A 31 15.38 10.55 9.23
CA MET A 31 15.91 11.36 10.34
C MET A 31 16.34 12.76 9.90
N LYS A 32 16.92 12.91 8.70
CA LYS A 32 17.24 14.23 8.11
C LYS A 32 16.00 15.09 7.89
N PHE A 33 14.85 14.48 7.64
CA PHE A 33 13.52 15.14 7.57
C PHE A 33 12.92 15.38 8.97
N LYS A 34 13.75 15.39 10.01
CA LYS A 34 13.33 15.60 11.41
C LYS A 34 12.28 14.57 11.87
N GLY A 35 12.31 13.38 11.31
CA GLY A 35 11.36 12.31 11.62
C GLY A 35 9.94 12.58 11.11
N ARG A 36 9.76 13.34 10.04
CA ARG A 36 8.45 13.68 9.50
C ARG A 36 8.45 13.51 7.98
N ALA A 37 8.40 12.25 7.53
CA ALA A 37 8.41 11.94 6.12
C ALA A 37 7.88 10.53 5.85
N SER A 38 7.73 10.20 4.56
CA SER A 38 7.35 8.88 4.06
C SER A 38 8.51 8.24 3.30
N VAL A 39 8.56 6.91 3.35
CA VAL A 39 9.43 6.08 2.52
C VAL A 39 8.55 5.30 1.56
N VAL A 40 8.82 5.46 0.27
CA VAL A 40 8.23 4.67 -0.81
C VAL A 40 9.14 3.48 -1.05
N ALA A 41 8.64 2.27 -0.86
CA ALA A 41 9.45 1.07 -0.99
C ALA A 41 8.64 -0.06 -1.58
N ALA A 42 9.12 -0.65 -2.67
CA ALA A 42 8.43 -1.73 -3.38
C ALA A 42 8.06 -2.88 -2.42
N THR A 43 7.01 -3.62 -2.77
CA THR A 43 6.58 -4.80 -1.99
C THR A 43 7.73 -5.81 -1.89
N GLY A 44 7.91 -6.41 -0.72
CA GLY A 44 8.99 -7.38 -0.46
C GLY A 44 10.33 -6.75 -0.06
N THR A 45 10.50 -5.43 -0.11
CA THR A 45 11.75 -4.76 0.31
C THR A 45 11.90 -4.64 1.82
N GLY A 46 10.85 -4.96 2.59
CA GLY A 46 10.87 -4.94 4.06
C GLY A 46 10.50 -3.59 4.67
N LYS A 47 9.42 -2.95 4.21
CA LYS A 47 8.87 -1.70 4.78
C LYS A 47 8.74 -1.77 6.31
N THR A 48 8.20 -2.87 6.83
CA THR A 48 8.06 -3.10 8.27
C THR A 48 9.40 -3.04 9.01
N TYR A 49 10.46 -3.57 8.40
CA TYR A 49 11.80 -3.51 9.00
C TYR A 49 12.41 -2.10 9.01
N ILE A 50 12.07 -1.25 8.02
CA ILE A 50 12.43 0.18 8.06
C ILE A 50 11.82 0.83 9.32
N ALA A 51 10.54 0.56 9.60
CA ALA A 51 9.90 1.08 10.81
C ALA A 51 10.53 0.54 12.10
N ILE A 52 10.81 -0.77 12.15
CA ILE A 52 11.49 -1.40 13.29
C ILE A 52 12.85 -0.73 13.56
N LYS A 53 13.63 -0.49 12.52
CA LYS A 53 14.91 0.22 12.63
C LYS A 53 14.72 1.65 13.12
N ALA A 54 13.70 2.37 12.64
CA ALA A 54 13.38 3.71 13.11
C ALA A 54 13.01 3.71 14.61
N ILE A 55 12.17 2.78 15.06
CA ILE A 55 11.82 2.60 16.48
C ILE A 55 13.08 2.31 17.32
N LYS A 56 13.88 1.32 16.91
CA LYS A 56 15.11 0.93 17.63
C LYS A 56 16.09 2.11 17.71
N ARG A 57 16.23 2.90 16.65
CA ARG A 57 17.09 4.07 16.61
C ARG A 57 16.61 5.18 17.55
N LEU A 58 15.32 5.50 17.55
CA LEU A 58 14.76 6.50 18.45
C LEU A 58 14.82 6.05 19.91
N ARG A 59 14.59 4.77 20.21
CA ARG A 59 14.66 4.22 21.59
C ARG A 59 16.04 4.27 22.22
N LYS A 60 17.11 4.35 21.43
CA LYS A 60 18.45 4.62 21.97
C LYS A 60 18.51 5.96 22.72
N ARG A 61 17.72 6.94 22.30
CA ARG A 61 17.66 8.27 22.92
C ARG A 61 16.42 8.45 23.81
N TYR A 62 15.34 7.77 23.48
CA TYR A 62 14.04 7.84 24.16
C TYR A 62 13.56 6.41 24.48
N PRO A 63 14.05 5.79 25.58
CA PRO A 63 13.77 4.37 25.88
C PRO A 63 12.29 4.04 26.00
N ASN A 64 11.47 4.98 26.50
CA ASN A 64 10.03 4.83 26.69
C ASN A 64 9.20 5.41 25.54
N LEU A 65 9.79 5.54 24.34
CA LEU A 65 9.09 6.07 23.16
C LEU A 65 7.75 5.37 22.94
N ASP A 66 6.67 6.17 22.96
CA ASP A 66 5.31 5.70 22.68
C ASP A 66 5.05 5.72 21.17
N VAL A 67 4.71 4.55 20.63
CA VAL A 67 4.55 4.32 19.19
C VAL A 67 3.13 3.87 18.89
N LEU A 68 2.50 4.53 17.93
CA LEU A 68 1.25 4.08 17.33
C LEU A 68 1.50 3.66 15.87
N VAL A 69 1.19 2.40 15.57
CA VAL A 69 1.24 1.87 14.20
C VAL A 69 -0.19 1.79 13.66
N LEU A 70 -0.44 2.42 12.53
CA LEU A 70 -1.71 2.34 11.81
C LEU A 70 -1.57 1.43 10.60
N VAL A 71 -2.46 0.46 10.50
CA VAL A 71 -2.50 -0.54 9.44
C VAL A 71 -3.85 -0.54 8.73
N PRO A 72 -3.93 -0.93 7.45
CA PRO A 72 -5.21 -0.94 6.72
C PRO A 72 -6.18 -2.01 7.17
N THR A 73 -5.71 -3.18 7.61
CA THR A 73 -6.55 -4.35 7.91
C THR A 73 -6.16 -5.05 9.22
N THR A 74 -7.09 -5.83 9.76
CA THR A 74 -6.85 -6.64 10.97
C THR A 74 -5.78 -7.72 10.73
N ALA A 75 -5.73 -8.31 9.52
CA ALA A 75 -4.70 -9.30 9.18
C ALA A 75 -3.28 -8.70 9.24
N LEU A 76 -3.12 -7.48 8.71
CA LEU A 76 -1.84 -6.76 8.81
C LEU A 76 -1.51 -6.38 10.27
N LYS A 77 -2.51 -6.11 11.10
CA LYS A 77 -2.29 -5.86 12.52
C LYS A 77 -1.60 -7.05 13.19
N THR A 78 -2.13 -8.26 13.01
CA THR A 78 -1.51 -9.49 13.57
C THR A 78 -0.09 -9.69 13.06
N GLN A 79 0.12 -9.52 11.75
CA GLN A 79 1.47 -9.62 11.16
C GLN A 79 2.45 -8.60 11.78
N TRP A 80 2.00 -7.39 12.04
CA TRP A 80 2.81 -6.37 12.71
C TRP A 80 3.11 -6.74 14.17
N GLU A 81 2.12 -7.28 14.92
CA GLU A 81 2.28 -7.75 16.29
C GLU A 81 3.37 -8.82 16.36
N ASP A 82 3.30 -9.84 15.50
CA ASP A 82 4.28 -10.92 15.41
C ASP A 82 5.67 -10.38 15.08
N THR A 83 5.77 -9.54 14.04
CA THR A 83 7.07 -9.01 13.59
C THR A 83 7.72 -8.10 14.66
N LEU A 84 6.95 -7.31 15.39
CA LEU A 84 7.46 -6.50 16.49
C LEU A 84 7.96 -7.37 17.63
N ALA A 85 7.20 -8.41 18.01
CA ALA A 85 7.58 -9.35 19.05
C ALA A 85 8.88 -10.10 18.72
N GLU A 86 9.01 -10.62 17.50
CA GLU A 86 10.23 -11.26 16.97
C GLU A 86 11.46 -10.33 17.03
N ASN A 87 11.24 -9.02 16.94
CA ASN A 87 12.29 -8.02 17.01
C ASN A 87 12.52 -7.44 18.42
N GLY A 88 11.87 -8.00 19.44
CA GLY A 88 12.00 -7.60 20.83
C GLY A 88 11.34 -6.25 21.16
N ILE A 89 10.35 -5.84 20.37
CA ILE A 89 9.62 -4.58 20.57
C ILE A 89 8.22 -4.93 21.09
N THR A 90 8.08 -5.09 22.39
CA THR A 90 6.82 -5.50 23.05
C THR A 90 6.17 -4.41 23.89
N ASN A 91 6.94 -3.38 24.28
CA ASN A 91 6.48 -2.34 25.19
C ASN A 91 6.27 -1.01 24.47
N ASN A 92 5.30 -0.21 24.94
CA ASN A 92 5.02 1.14 24.43
C ASN A 92 4.81 1.19 22.91
N VAL A 93 4.14 0.16 22.37
CA VAL A 93 3.69 0.13 20.97
C VAL A 93 2.24 -0.31 20.94
N SER A 94 1.41 0.44 20.28
CA SER A 94 0.02 0.08 19.99
C SER A 94 -0.19 -0.01 18.49
N ILE A 95 -0.99 -0.97 18.04
CA ILE A 95 -1.31 -1.17 16.63
C ILE A 95 -2.83 -1.06 16.47
N GLN A 96 -3.25 -0.19 15.57
CA GLN A 96 -4.67 0.06 15.31
C GLN A 96 -4.98 0.01 13.81
N VAL A 97 -6.18 -0.42 13.47
CA VAL A 97 -6.69 -0.28 12.11
C VAL A 97 -7.01 1.20 11.85
N MET A 98 -6.60 1.72 10.70
CA MET A 98 -6.75 3.14 10.32
C MET A 98 -8.17 3.69 10.54
N MET A 99 -9.19 2.89 10.22
CA MET A 99 -10.59 3.30 10.39
C MET A 99 -10.91 3.61 11.85
N GLY A 100 -10.44 2.79 12.79
CA GLY A 100 -10.63 3.03 14.22
C GLY A 100 -9.92 4.28 14.71
N ALA A 101 -8.69 4.48 14.26
CA ALA A 101 -7.88 5.66 14.62
C ALA A 101 -8.45 6.96 14.04
N SER A 102 -9.11 6.90 12.89
CA SER A 102 -9.78 8.07 12.29
C SER A 102 -11.01 8.54 13.06
N GLN A 103 -11.54 7.73 13.97
CA GLN A 103 -12.76 8.00 14.75
C GLN A 103 -12.49 8.34 16.22
N LYS A 104 -11.27 8.09 16.71
CA LYS A 104 -10.92 8.26 18.12
C LYS A 104 -9.71 9.17 18.29
N LYS A 105 -9.72 9.97 19.34
CA LYS A 105 -8.53 10.75 19.71
C LYS A 105 -7.46 9.82 20.27
N ASN A 106 -6.24 9.93 19.74
CA ASN A 106 -5.07 9.20 20.17
C ASN A 106 -3.91 10.19 20.38
N THR A 107 -2.95 9.75 21.16
CA THR A 107 -1.69 10.49 21.35
C THR A 107 -0.54 9.50 21.30
N CYS A 108 0.55 9.83 20.62
CA CYS A 108 1.77 9.05 20.58
C CYS A 108 2.97 9.99 20.32
N GLU A 109 4.18 9.49 20.50
CA GLU A 109 5.37 10.24 20.12
C GLU A 109 5.77 9.97 18.68
N LEU A 110 5.68 8.70 18.25
CA LEU A 110 5.91 8.29 16.86
C LEU A 110 4.64 7.66 16.27
N LEU A 111 4.15 8.25 15.22
CA LEU A 111 3.07 7.69 14.39
C LEU A 111 3.69 7.00 13.18
N ILE A 112 3.43 5.71 13.01
CA ILE A 112 3.80 4.94 11.83
C ILE A 112 2.52 4.61 11.07
N ILE A 113 2.51 4.84 9.75
CA ILE A 113 1.35 4.57 8.90
C ILE A 113 1.79 3.63 7.78
N ASP A 114 1.37 2.38 7.90
CA ASP A 114 1.60 1.40 6.84
C ASP A 114 0.57 1.57 5.72
N GLU A 115 0.99 1.43 4.47
CA GLU A 115 0.22 1.75 3.28
C GLU A 115 -0.40 3.16 3.34
N CYS A 116 0.45 4.15 3.64
CA CYS A 116 0.03 5.52 3.95
C CYS A 116 -0.70 6.24 2.80
N HIS A 117 -0.56 5.77 1.55
CA HIS A 117 -1.33 6.28 0.41
C HIS A 117 -2.85 6.15 0.62
N ARG A 118 -3.30 5.19 1.44
CA ARG A 118 -4.74 4.99 1.74
C ARG A 118 -5.33 6.09 2.61
N ILE A 119 -4.50 6.78 3.39
CA ILE A 119 -4.96 7.81 4.32
C ILE A 119 -5.49 9.06 3.63
N SER A 120 -5.17 9.24 2.36
CA SER A 120 -5.66 10.34 1.53
C SER A 120 -7.17 10.27 1.24
N SER A 121 -7.86 9.17 1.58
CA SER A 121 -9.32 9.13 1.49
C SER A 121 -9.97 10.04 2.54
N ASN A 122 -11.08 10.70 2.20
CA ASN A 122 -11.74 11.70 3.06
C ASN A 122 -12.00 11.21 4.49
N LYS A 123 -12.39 9.94 4.65
CA LYS A 123 -12.67 9.35 5.98
C LYS A 123 -11.41 9.09 6.79
N LEU A 124 -10.35 8.57 6.14
CA LEU A 124 -9.11 8.22 6.83
C LEU A 124 -8.24 9.44 7.10
N PHE A 125 -8.39 10.52 6.33
CA PHE A 125 -7.65 11.76 6.55
C PHE A 125 -7.87 12.38 7.94
N ASN A 126 -9.01 12.09 8.58
CA ASN A 126 -9.28 12.47 9.96
C ASN A 126 -8.27 11.92 10.99
N VAL A 127 -7.44 10.95 10.62
CA VAL A 127 -6.30 10.52 11.45
C VAL A 127 -5.42 11.70 11.82
N PHE A 128 -5.13 12.61 10.89
CA PHE A 128 -4.28 13.78 11.14
C PHE A 128 -4.91 14.80 12.10
N ASN A 129 -6.25 14.81 12.21
CA ASN A 129 -6.97 15.63 13.16
C ASN A 129 -7.12 14.97 14.55
N ASN A 130 -7.17 13.63 14.57
CA ASN A 130 -7.50 12.87 15.76
C ASN A 130 -6.26 12.28 16.46
N VAL A 131 -5.13 12.13 15.77
CA VAL A 131 -3.90 11.62 16.37
C VAL A 131 -2.91 12.76 16.59
N LYS A 132 -2.52 12.99 17.85
CA LYS A 132 -1.44 13.90 18.21
C LYS A 132 -0.12 13.14 18.20
N TYR A 133 0.87 13.60 17.44
CA TYR A 133 2.18 12.95 17.31
C TYR A 133 3.31 13.99 17.19
N LYS A 134 4.53 13.58 17.62
CA LYS A 134 5.75 14.39 17.46
C LYS A 134 6.47 14.07 16.14
N ALA A 135 6.56 12.79 15.80
CA ALA A 135 7.18 12.28 14.58
C ALA A 135 6.19 11.41 13.81
N ILE A 136 6.38 11.33 12.48
CA ILE A 136 5.57 10.49 11.59
C ILE A 136 6.45 9.79 10.57
N LEU A 137 6.22 8.50 10.37
CA LEU A 137 6.82 7.69 9.32
C LEU A 137 5.70 7.07 8.47
N GLY A 138 5.54 7.55 7.24
CA GLY A 138 4.70 6.90 6.25
C GLY A 138 5.46 5.79 5.52
N LEU A 139 4.82 4.66 5.29
CA LEU A 139 5.34 3.54 4.51
C LEU A 139 4.35 3.18 3.42
N THR A 140 4.81 3.04 2.19
CA THR A 140 3.95 2.63 1.07
C THR A 140 4.78 2.02 -0.07
N ALA A 141 4.16 1.22 -0.92
CA ALA A 141 4.77 0.78 -2.16
C ALA A 141 4.60 1.79 -3.29
N THR A 142 3.53 2.58 -3.24
CA THR A 142 3.21 3.62 -4.23
C THR A 142 2.77 4.88 -3.49
N PHE A 143 3.27 6.04 -3.92
CA PHE A 143 2.90 7.32 -3.32
C PHE A 143 1.96 8.10 -4.23
N GLU A 144 2.23 8.07 -5.52
CA GLU A 144 1.42 8.77 -6.52
C GLU A 144 0.01 8.18 -6.63
N ARG A 145 -0.94 9.07 -6.75
CA ARG A 145 -2.34 8.75 -6.94
C ARG A 145 -2.91 9.51 -8.13
N LEU A 146 -3.68 8.81 -8.95
CA LEU A 146 -4.35 9.40 -10.12
C LEU A 146 -5.34 10.52 -9.75
N ASP A 147 -5.80 10.56 -8.49
CA ASP A 147 -6.73 11.59 -7.99
C ASP A 147 -6.02 12.83 -7.37
N GLY A 148 -4.68 12.88 -7.41
CA GLY A 148 -3.87 14.00 -6.91
C GLY A 148 -3.90 14.19 -5.38
N ARG A 149 -4.48 13.26 -4.62
CA ARG A 149 -4.60 13.36 -3.15
C ARG A 149 -3.32 13.01 -2.40
N ASP A 150 -2.31 12.49 -3.07
CA ASP A 150 -0.94 12.34 -2.57
C ASP A 150 -0.38 13.68 -2.06
N GLN A 151 -0.71 14.81 -2.70
CA GLN A 151 -0.32 16.15 -2.25
C GLN A 151 -0.84 16.49 -0.84
N LEU A 152 -1.98 15.94 -0.43
CA LEU A 152 -2.49 16.13 0.93
C LEU A 152 -1.61 15.39 1.96
N LEU A 153 -1.20 14.17 1.64
CA LEU A 153 -0.29 13.39 2.49
C LEU A 153 1.09 14.04 2.55
N ALA A 154 1.58 14.57 1.43
CA ALA A 154 2.88 15.24 1.35
C ALA A 154 3.01 16.43 2.30
N LYS A 155 1.91 17.11 2.66
CA LYS A 155 1.93 18.20 3.66
C LYS A 155 2.30 17.73 5.07
N TYR A 156 1.98 16.48 5.42
CA TYR A 156 2.23 15.89 6.74
C TYR A 156 3.47 15.02 6.77
N ALA A 157 3.70 14.27 5.70
CA ALA A 157 4.78 13.31 5.56
C ALA A 157 5.27 13.25 4.10
N PRO A 158 6.07 14.24 3.64
CA PRO A 158 6.63 14.24 2.28
C PRO A 158 7.53 13.01 2.07
N VAL A 159 7.71 12.61 0.82
CA VAL A 159 8.61 11.50 0.48
C VAL A 159 10.06 11.93 0.74
N CYS A 160 10.78 11.13 1.54
CA CYS A 160 12.20 11.35 1.81
C CYS A 160 13.11 10.32 1.15
N ASP A 161 12.56 9.19 0.76
CA ASP A 161 13.33 8.12 0.13
C ASP A 161 12.43 7.20 -0.69
N GLU A 162 13.01 6.65 -1.78
CA GLU A 162 12.36 5.69 -2.66
C GLU A 162 13.25 4.47 -2.88
N ILE A 163 12.65 3.28 -2.83
CA ILE A 163 13.27 2.00 -3.19
C ILE A 163 12.46 1.39 -4.32
N PRO A 164 12.80 1.69 -5.58
CA PRO A 164 12.13 1.14 -6.75
C PRO A 164 12.27 -0.38 -6.81
N ILE A 165 11.32 -1.03 -7.48
CA ILE A 165 11.34 -2.50 -7.60
C ILE A 165 12.52 -2.98 -8.42
N GLU A 166 12.98 -2.20 -9.40
CA GLU A 166 14.14 -2.49 -10.24
C GLU A 166 15.42 -2.57 -9.39
N VAL A 167 15.57 -1.68 -8.41
CA VAL A 167 16.68 -1.69 -7.46
C VAL A 167 16.60 -2.94 -6.58
N ALA A 168 15.40 -3.29 -6.11
CA ALA A 168 15.19 -4.47 -5.27
C ALA A 168 15.48 -5.78 -6.04
N MET A 169 15.09 -5.87 -7.32
CA MET A 169 15.39 -6.99 -8.20
C MET A 169 16.88 -7.09 -8.52
N ALA A 170 17.51 -5.97 -8.88
CA ALA A 170 18.93 -5.94 -9.22
C ALA A 170 19.83 -6.40 -8.07
N ASN A 171 19.40 -6.15 -6.82
CA ASN A 171 20.10 -6.59 -5.60
C ASN A 171 19.61 -7.96 -5.07
N GLY A 172 18.69 -8.64 -5.76
CA GLY A 172 18.17 -9.95 -5.33
C GLY A 172 17.32 -9.92 -4.05
N TRP A 173 16.76 -8.76 -3.67
CA TRP A 173 15.92 -8.65 -2.48
C TRP A 173 14.50 -9.13 -2.70
N VAL A 174 14.04 -9.11 -3.95
CA VAL A 174 12.76 -9.64 -4.41
C VAL A 174 12.99 -10.52 -5.64
N SER A 175 12.06 -11.42 -5.89
CA SER A 175 12.11 -12.30 -7.07
C SER A 175 12.00 -11.48 -8.34
N GLN A 176 12.67 -11.93 -9.39
CA GLN A 176 12.44 -11.39 -10.72
C GLN A 176 11.02 -11.72 -11.18
N TYR A 177 10.39 -10.80 -11.88
CA TYR A 177 9.10 -11.00 -12.53
C TYR A 177 9.19 -10.58 -13.99
N LYS A 178 8.25 -11.07 -14.78
CA LYS A 178 8.07 -10.66 -16.18
C LYS A 178 6.67 -10.10 -16.33
N ASP A 179 6.58 -8.87 -16.78
CA ASP A 179 5.31 -8.29 -17.17
C ASP A 179 4.97 -8.74 -18.59
N TYR A 180 3.76 -9.24 -18.75
CA TYR A 180 3.19 -9.54 -20.05
C TYR A 180 2.13 -8.48 -20.34
N VAL A 181 2.40 -7.61 -21.30
CA VAL A 181 1.40 -6.65 -21.78
C VAL A 181 0.57 -7.36 -22.85
N VAL A 182 -0.67 -7.65 -22.55
CA VAL A 182 -1.64 -8.09 -23.56
C VAL A 182 -2.27 -6.84 -24.15
N ILE A 183 -1.89 -6.52 -25.37
CA ILE A 183 -2.56 -5.45 -26.14
C ILE A 183 -3.88 -6.02 -26.61
N ILE A 184 -4.98 -5.48 -26.08
CA ILE A 184 -6.31 -5.80 -26.54
C ILE A 184 -6.76 -4.59 -27.36
N GLU A 185 -7.03 -4.82 -28.65
CA GLU A 185 -7.72 -3.81 -29.46
C GLU A 185 -9.12 -3.64 -28.89
N VAL A 186 -9.34 -2.54 -28.20
CA VAL A 186 -10.68 -2.14 -27.78
C VAL A 186 -11.35 -1.52 -29.03
N PRO A 187 -12.56 -1.99 -29.42
CA PRO A 187 -13.34 -1.28 -30.42
C PRO A 187 -13.44 0.20 -30.02
N ASP A 188 -13.69 1.06 -31.00
CA ASP A 188 -13.73 2.50 -30.75
C ASP A 188 -14.62 2.88 -29.55
N ILE A 189 -14.46 4.11 -29.05
CA ILE A 189 -15.18 4.62 -27.86
C ILE A 189 -16.70 4.49 -28.02
N GLN A 190 -17.21 4.54 -29.26
CA GLN A 190 -18.63 4.41 -29.54
C GLN A 190 -19.09 2.97 -29.25
N THR A 191 -18.38 1.98 -29.75
CA THR A 191 -18.63 0.55 -29.52
C THR A 191 -18.53 0.24 -28.01
N TYR A 192 -17.54 0.83 -27.30
CA TYR A 192 -17.42 0.68 -25.84
C TYR A 192 -18.62 1.27 -25.07
N LYS A 193 -19.14 2.44 -25.50
CA LYS A 193 -20.35 3.04 -24.91
C LYS A 193 -21.60 2.21 -25.16
N GLU A 194 -21.73 1.63 -26.38
CA GLU A 194 -22.81 0.74 -26.70
C GLU A 194 -22.79 -0.55 -25.89
N TYR A 195 -21.63 -1.19 -25.73
CA TYR A 195 -21.47 -2.34 -24.85
C TYR A 195 -21.79 -2.02 -23.38
N ASN A 196 -21.36 -0.86 -22.88
CA ASN A 196 -21.70 -0.44 -21.53
C ASN A 196 -23.20 -0.20 -21.36
N ARG A 197 -23.86 0.38 -22.37
CA ARG A 197 -25.30 0.57 -22.36
C ARG A 197 -26.04 -0.77 -22.33
N GLU A 198 -25.68 -1.69 -23.22
CA GLU A 198 -26.25 -3.05 -23.25
C GLU A 198 -26.04 -3.79 -21.92
N PHE A 199 -24.87 -3.61 -21.29
CA PHE A 199 -24.58 -4.19 -19.99
C PHE A 199 -25.50 -3.64 -18.90
N VAL A 200 -25.72 -2.31 -18.86
CA VAL A 200 -26.61 -1.66 -17.89
C VAL A 200 -28.06 -2.09 -18.13
N GLU A 201 -28.52 -2.06 -19.38
CA GLU A 201 -29.87 -2.49 -19.78
C GLU A 201 -30.13 -3.97 -19.42
N HIS A 202 -29.12 -4.82 -19.55
CA HIS A 202 -29.21 -6.23 -19.17
C HIS A 202 -29.34 -6.42 -17.65
N PHE A 203 -28.63 -5.65 -16.84
CA PHE A 203 -28.81 -5.63 -15.40
C PHE A 203 -30.16 -5.12 -14.98
N GLU A 204 -30.68 -4.08 -15.66
CA GLU A 204 -32.01 -3.54 -15.43
C GLU A 204 -33.12 -4.52 -15.83
N PHE A 205 -32.94 -5.29 -16.92
CA PHE A 205 -33.84 -6.37 -17.34
C PHE A 205 -34.02 -7.43 -16.23
N PHE A 206 -32.96 -7.73 -15.47
CA PHE A 206 -33.04 -8.65 -14.34
C PHE A 206 -33.43 -7.97 -13.01
N GLY A 207 -33.92 -6.73 -13.07
CA GLY A 207 -34.41 -5.99 -11.90
C GLY A 207 -33.30 -5.35 -11.05
N PHE A 208 -32.09 -5.18 -11.58
CA PHE A 208 -31.01 -4.50 -10.92
C PHE A 208 -30.67 -3.20 -11.64
N SER A 209 -30.93 -2.06 -11.05
CA SER A 209 -30.37 -0.81 -11.53
C SER A 209 -28.87 -0.75 -11.21
N TRP A 210 -28.08 -0.10 -12.05
CA TRP A 210 -26.62 0.09 -11.83
C TRP A 210 -26.31 0.71 -10.46
N PRO A 211 -27.03 1.72 -9.95
CA PRO A 211 -26.87 2.18 -8.58
C PRO A 211 -27.11 1.10 -7.55
N THR A 212 -28.08 0.20 -7.77
CA THR A 212 -28.36 -0.92 -6.89
C THR A 212 -27.22 -1.94 -6.90
N VAL A 213 -26.66 -2.24 -8.06
CA VAL A 213 -25.48 -3.12 -8.18
C VAL A 213 -24.27 -2.53 -7.47
N MET A 214 -24.04 -1.22 -7.58
CA MET A 214 -22.95 -0.52 -6.91
C MET A 214 -23.18 -0.38 -5.39
N ASN A 215 -24.43 -0.27 -4.93
CA ASN A 215 -24.79 -0.23 -3.51
C ASN A 215 -24.82 -1.63 -2.86
N LEU A 216 -24.88 -2.69 -3.65
CA LEU A 216 -24.84 -4.09 -3.20
C LEU A 216 -23.41 -4.56 -2.81
N VAL A 217 -22.49 -3.64 -2.53
CA VAL A 217 -21.11 -3.94 -2.06
C VAL A 217 -21.08 -4.39 -0.58
N GLY A 218 -22.25 -4.54 0.09
CA GLY A 218 -22.38 -5.16 1.41
C GLY A 218 -22.34 -6.71 1.36
N LYS A 219 -22.35 -7.35 2.53
CA LYS A 219 -22.30 -8.83 2.66
C LYS A 219 -23.37 -9.56 1.84
N ASP A 220 -24.57 -8.99 1.75
CA ASP A 220 -25.68 -9.57 0.97
C ASP A 220 -25.50 -9.37 -0.55
N GLY A 221 -24.84 -8.31 -0.95
CA GLY A 221 -24.50 -8.06 -2.36
C GLY A 221 -23.54 -9.09 -2.93
N PHE A 222 -22.60 -9.59 -2.12
CA PHE A 222 -21.67 -10.63 -2.55
C PHE A 222 -22.38 -11.98 -2.79
N LYS A 223 -23.38 -12.31 -1.97
CA LYS A 223 -24.19 -13.52 -2.12
C LYS A 223 -25.05 -13.45 -3.40
N LYS A 224 -25.74 -12.35 -3.62
CA LYS A 224 -26.52 -12.11 -4.84
C LYS A 224 -25.65 -12.06 -6.11
N ARG A 225 -24.46 -11.50 -6.05
CA ARG A 225 -23.47 -11.57 -7.13
C ARG A 225 -23.12 -13.01 -7.50
N LYS A 226 -22.92 -13.87 -6.51
CA LYS A 226 -22.59 -15.29 -6.73
C LYS A 226 -23.75 -16.05 -7.36
N GLU A 227 -24.97 -15.81 -6.93
CA GLU A 227 -26.18 -16.39 -7.53
C GLU A 227 -26.34 -15.92 -8.98
N TYR A 228 -26.11 -14.65 -9.22
CA TYR A 228 -26.17 -14.04 -10.54
C TYR A 228 -25.09 -14.57 -11.48
N THR A 229 -23.84 -14.65 -11.01
CA THR A 229 -22.74 -15.28 -11.76
C THR A 229 -23.05 -16.74 -12.11
N ASN A 230 -23.69 -17.48 -11.19
CA ASN A 230 -24.10 -18.86 -11.44
C ASN A 230 -25.21 -18.96 -12.50
N GLN A 231 -26.12 -18.01 -12.59
CA GLN A 231 -27.13 -17.96 -13.65
C GLN A 231 -26.51 -17.63 -15.01
N ILE A 232 -25.57 -16.69 -15.03
CA ILE A 232 -24.78 -16.31 -16.22
C ILE A 232 -23.97 -17.51 -16.72
N CYS A 233 -23.36 -18.30 -15.80
CA CYS A 233 -22.58 -19.49 -16.16
C CYS A 233 -23.45 -20.63 -16.73
N LYS A 234 -24.75 -20.63 -16.54
CA LYS A 234 -25.66 -21.62 -17.15
C LYS A 234 -25.95 -21.37 -18.63
N ASN A 235 -25.75 -20.14 -19.12
CA ASN A 235 -25.91 -19.77 -20.54
C ASN A 235 -24.68 -18.97 -21.02
N PRO A 236 -23.49 -19.59 -21.12
CA PRO A 236 -22.24 -18.87 -21.38
C PRO A 236 -22.17 -18.20 -22.75
N ASP A 237 -22.92 -18.65 -23.74
CA ASP A 237 -22.87 -18.09 -25.10
C ASP A 237 -23.62 -16.76 -25.20
N GLU A 238 -24.70 -16.55 -24.47
CA GLU A 238 -25.40 -15.28 -24.38
C GLU A 238 -24.57 -14.23 -23.67
N TRP A 239 -23.72 -14.65 -22.72
CA TRP A 239 -22.98 -13.77 -21.82
C TRP A 239 -21.50 -13.62 -22.19
N LYS A 240 -21.05 -14.24 -23.25
CA LYS A 240 -19.63 -14.25 -23.65
C LYS A 240 -19.04 -12.84 -23.82
N ASN A 241 -19.82 -11.89 -24.32
CA ASN A 241 -19.42 -10.50 -24.49
C ASN A 241 -19.51 -9.71 -23.19
N VAL A 242 -20.54 -9.99 -22.37
CA VAL A 242 -20.71 -9.39 -21.04
C VAL A 242 -19.60 -9.82 -20.10
N PHE A 243 -19.19 -11.08 -20.15
CA PHE A 243 -18.07 -11.61 -19.33
C PHE A 243 -16.72 -10.95 -19.67
N LYS A 244 -16.45 -10.71 -20.95
CA LYS A 244 -15.24 -9.97 -21.36
C LYS A 244 -15.18 -8.59 -20.74
N GLN A 245 -16.30 -7.92 -20.56
CA GLN A 245 -16.37 -6.56 -19.99
C GLN A 245 -16.32 -6.55 -18.46
N VAL A 246 -16.94 -7.51 -17.77
CA VAL A 246 -16.90 -7.61 -16.30
C VAL A 246 -15.48 -7.87 -15.81
N THR A 247 -14.69 -8.66 -16.51
CA THR A 247 -13.27 -8.90 -16.21
C THR A 247 -12.42 -7.64 -16.34
N TYR A 248 -12.82 -6.71 -17.20
CA TYR A 248 -12.13 -5.42 -17.41
C TYR A 248 -12.32 -4.42 -16.27
N HIS A 249 -13.47 -4.41 -15.61
CA HIS A 249 -13.76 -3.49 -14.50
C HIS A 249 -13.30 -3.98 -13.11
N SER A 250 -12.87 -5.24 -13.00
CA SER A 250 -12.40 -5.80 -11.72
C SER A 250 -10.88 -5.70 -11.52
N VAL A 251 -10.15 -5.18 -12.50
CA VAL A 251 -8.67 -5.05 -12.49
C VAL A 251 -8.21 -3.58 -12.48
N GLY A 252 -9.14 -2.64 -12.43
CA GLY A 252 -8.90 -1.20 -12.33
C GLY A 252 -9.07 -0.68 -10.89
#